data_f9866506288c466d215cb14895fd153c
#
_entry.id   f9866506288c466d215cb14895fd153c
#
_cell.length_a   1.000
_cell.length_b   1.000
_cell.length_c   1.000
_cell.angle_alpha   90.00
_cell.angle_beta   90.00
_cell.angle_gamma   90.00
#
_symmetry.space_group_name_H-M   'P 1'
#
loop_
_entity.id
_entity.type
_entity.pdbx_description
1 polymer ?
#
loop_
_entity_poly.entity_id
_entity_poly.type
_entity_poly.pdbx_seq_one_letter_code
_entity_poly.pdbx_strand_id
1 'polypeptide(L)'
;IRCFGTFNDGMSVDHAELGADILFDPDRKDKVCVTSAQGTVYAIKNPMCEPVNVTVVKKAPRIINKFAEGYVEKNGSDLLELAIRQHNKFRIADGLSKREEMFCNILRDADKIDILKVNVDVPLETIYNATTEEIRNSVITDEVLECFYAKQTVLRSLKKSVVDNIVGHISLIFELVYPVSLKIVKEQGYVYKMLDFKSDRPDTVEKFAGMRKFVDKFLEGN
;
A
#
# COMPACT_ATOMS: atom_id res chain seq x y z
N ILE A 1 -1.35 10.55 4.20
CA ILE A 1 -0.19 10.95 5.05
C ILE A 1 -0.25 12.41 5.38
N ARG A 2 -0.33 13.33 4.40
CA ARG A 2 -0.41 14.78 4.67
C ARG A 2 -1.58 15.18 5.58
N CYS A 3 -2.69 14.43 5.54
CA CYS A 3 -3.86 14.71 6.37
C CYS A 3 -3.79 14.08 7.76
N PHE A 4 -3.11 12.94 7.93
CA PHE A 4 -3.14 12.16 9.17
C PHE A 4 -1.77 11.98 9.81
N GLY A 5 -0.67 12.42 9.17
CA GLY A 5 0.70 12.35 9.69
C GLY A 5 1.24 10.92 9.89
N THR A 6 0.56 9.91 9.35
CA THR A 6 0.94 8.51 9.51
C THR A 6 0.58 7.68 8.28
N PHE A 7 1.35 6.61 8.03
CA PHE A 7 1.04 5.57 7.04
C PHE A 7 0.25 4.40 7.67
N ASN A 8 -0.06 4.45 8.96
CA ASN A 8 -0.69 3.36 9.68
C ASN A 8 -2.19 3.59 9.83
N ASP A 9 -3.02 2.86 9.08
CA ASP A 9 -4.47 2.90 9.17
C ASP A 9 -5.00 2.60 10.58
N GLY A 10 -4.26 1.82 11.37
CA GLY A 10 -4.64 1.56 12.76
C GLY A 10 -4.52 2.77 13.70
N MET A 11 -3.80 3.82 13.25
CA MET A 11 -3.64 5.10 13.96
C MET A 11 -4.43 6.24 13.30
N SER A 12 -5.10 5.97 12.19
CA SER A 12 -5.86 6.95 11.42
C SER A 12 -7.18 6.35 10.92
N VAL A 13 -7.56 6.65 9.70
CA VAL A 13 -8.74 6.09 9.02
C VAL A 13 -8.28 5.07 7.99
N ASP A 14 -9.01 3.97 7.83
CA ASP A 14 -8.79 3.01 6.74
C ASP A 14 -8.82 3.76 5.40
N HIS A 15 -7.69 3.83 4.72
CA HIS A 15 -7.54 4.66 3.52
C HIS A 15 -8.35 4.13 2.33
N ALA A 16 -8.67 2.84 2.29
CA ALA A 16 -9.49 2.24 1.25
C ALA A 16 -10.96 2.65 1.40
N GLU A 17 -11.50 2.54 2.60
CA GLU A 17 -12.86 2.98 2.91
C GLU A 17 -13.00 4.49 2.69
N LEU A 18 -12.03 5.25 3.21
CA LEU A 18 -11.99 6.69 3.02
C LEU A 18 -11.91 7.10 1.56
N GLY A 19 -11.06 6.43 0.77
CA GLY A 19 -10.93 6.68 -0.67
C GLY A 19 -12.22 6.39 -1.43
N ALA A 20 -12.89 5.28 -1.11
CA ALA A 20 -14.18 4.96 -1.69
C ALA A 20 -15.25 5.99 -1.33
N ASP A 21 -15.35 6.39 -0.06
CA ASP A 21 -16.31 7.41 0.38
C ASP A 21 -16.06 8.75 -0.29
N ILE A 22 -14.80 9.16 -0.48
CA ILE A 22 -14.49 10.41 -1.20
C ILE A 22 -14.98 10.36 -2.64
N LEU A 23 -14.80 9.23 -3.30
CA LEU A 23 -15.05 9.10 -4.73
C LEU A 23 -16.53 8.85 -5.06
N PHE A 24 -17.23 8.09 -4.23
CA PHE A 24 -18.54 7.54 -4.57
C PHE A 24 -19.71 8.06 -3.72
N ASP A 25 -19.47 8.54 -2.48
CA ASP A 25 -20.54 9.09 -1.65
C ASP A 25 -21.00 10.47 -2.17
N PRO A 26 -22.21 10.61 -2.74
CA PRO A 26 -22.70 11.87 -3.28
C PRO A 26 -23.05 12.90 -2.19
N ASP A 27 -23.39 12.43 -0.98
CA ASP A 27 -23.91 13.26 0.11
C ASP A 27 -22.82 13.74 1.08
N ARG A 28 -21.58 13.32 0.87
CA ARG A 28 -20.46 13.71 1.71
C ARG A 28 -20.19 15.21 1.62
N LYS A 29 -20.62 15.95 2.62
CA LYS A 29 -20.52 17.42 2.68
C LYS A 29 -19.14 17.95 3.11
N ASP A 30 -18.32 17.09 3.64
CA ASP A 30 -16.97 17.40 4.17
C ASP A 30 -15.84 17.16 3.13
N LYS A 31 -16.22 16.92 1.87
CA LYS A 31 -15.26 16.82 0.76
C LYS A 31 -14.59 18.17 0.54
N VAL A 32 -13.31 18.23 0.88
CA VAL A 32 -12.48 19.40 0.65
C VAL A 32 -11.61 19.13 -0.56
N CYS A 33 -11.73 20.00 -1.56
CA CYS A 33 -10.92 19.94 -2.75
C CYS A 33 -9.71 20.86 -2.61
N VAL A 34 -8.51 20.30 -2.62
CA VAL A 34 -7.26 21.07 -2.66
C VAL A 34 -6.76 21.11 -4.09
N THR A 35 -6.67 22.30 -4.67
CA THR A 35 -6.09 22.49 -5.98
C THR A 35 -4.59 22.73 -5.83
N SER A 36 -3.76 21.86 -6.40
CA SER A 36 -2.34 22.11 -6.58
C SER A 36 -2.07 22.65 -7.99
N ALA A 37 -0.87 23.22 -8.23
CA ALA A 37 -0.45 23.68 -9.56
C ALA A 37 -0.47 22.55 -10.63
N GLN A 38 -0.63 21.31 -10.23
CA GLN A 38 -0.63 20.11 -11.08
C GLN A 38 -2.00 19.42 -11.19
N GLY A 39 -3.04 19.96 -10.58
CA GLY A 39 -4.40 19.41 -10.61
C GLY A 39 -5.12 19.49 -9.26
N THR A 40 -6.38 19.07 -9.27
CA THR A 40 -7.26 19.10 -8.11
C THR A 40 -7.08 17.85 -7.27
N VAL A 41 -6.69 18.01 -6.01
CA VAL A 41 -6.56 16.91 -5.04
C VAL A 41 -7.69 17.03 -4.03
N TYR A 42 -8.43 15.96 -3.80
CA TYR A 42 -9.47 15.92 -2.78
C TYR A 42 -8.85 15.70 -1.39
N ALA A 43 -9.22 16.53 -0.44
CA ALA A 43 -8.86 16.36 0.96
C ALA A 43 -10.11 16.36 1.83
N ILE A 44 -10.10 15.57 2.89
CA ILE A 44 -11.15 15.54 3.88
C ILE A 44 -10.80 16.47 5.03
N LYS A 45 -11.80 17.16 5.55
CA LYS A 45 -11.66 17.95 6.75
C LYS A 45 -11.45 17.01 7.95
N ASN A 46 -10.20 16.84 8.37
CA ASN A 46 -9.90 16.16 9.62
C ASN A 46 -10.02 17.18 10.76
N PRO A 47 -10.88 16.96 11.76
CA PRO A 47 -10.99 17.84 12.91
C PRO A 47 -9.72 17.96 13.76
N MET A 48 -8.73 17.10 13.53
CA MET A 48 -7.45 17.08 14.25
C MET A 48 -6.29 17.74 13.47
N CYS A 49 -6.50 18.21 12.23
CA CYS A 49 -5.49 18.94 11.47
C CYS A 49 -5.78 20.43 11.47
N GLU A 50 -4.75 21.27 11.68
CA GLU A 50 -4.88 22.72 11.51
C GLU A 50 -5.36 23.07 10.09
N PRO A 51 -6.18 24.11 9.93
CA PRO A 51 -6.76 24.44 8.65
C PRO A 51 -5.68 24.88 7.66
N VAL A 52 -5.38 24.04 6.70
CA VAL A 52 -4.69 24.46 5.48
C VAL A 52 -5.65 25.36 4.71
N ASN A 53 -5.19 26.49 4.17
CA ASN A 53 -6.01 27.38 3.34
C ASN A 53 -6.59 26.60 2.15
N VAL A 54 -7.87 26.28 2.25
CA VAL A 54 -8.57 25.45 1.29
C VAL A 54 -9.55 26.31 0.54
N THR A 55 -9.41 26.34 -0.79
CA THR A 55 -10.44 26.92 -1.66
C THR A 55 -11.56 25.91 -1.85
N VAL A 56 -12.75 26.22 -1.33
CA VAL A 56 -13.93 25.38 -1.51
C VAL A 56 -14.39 25.45 -2.96
N VAL A 57 -14.24 24.38 -3.71
CA VAL A 57 -14.79 24.27 -5.07
C VAL A 57 -16.22 23.75 -4.94
N LYS A 58 -17.18 24.62 -5.28
CA LYS A 58 -18.60 24.26 -5.39
C LYS A 58 -18.78 23.25 -6.54
N LYS A 59 -19.01 21.99 -6.22
CA LYS A 59 -19.13 20.83 -7.12
C LYS A 59 -17.79 20.39 -7.72
N ALA A 60 -17.13 19.46 -7.06
CA ALA A 60 -16.11 18.67 -7.70
C ALA A 60 -16.75 17.84 -8.83
N PRO A 61 -16.29 17.97 -10.08
CA PRO A 61 -16.71 17.03 -11.11
C PRO A 61 -16.29 15.63 -10.67
N ARG A 62 -17.14 14.62 -10.88
CA ARG A 62 -16.76 13.23 -10.65
C ARG A 62 -15.47 12.97 -11.42
N ILE A 63 -14.36 12.77 -10.73
CA ILE A 63 -13.05 12.51 -11.35
C ILE A 63 -13.17 11.33 -12.32
N ILE A 64 -13.96 10.32 -11.95
CA ILE A 64 -14.24 9.13 -12.74
C ILE A 64 -14.87 9.48 -14.09
N ASN A 65 -15.74 10.48 -14.18
CA ASN A 65 -16.38 10.84 -15.45
C ASN A 65 -15.41 11.38 -16.50
N LYS A 66 -14.31 12.03 -16.13
CA LYS A 66 -13.34 12.56 -17.10
C LYS A 66 -12.41 11.49 -17.70
N PHE A 67 -12.13 10.41 -16.96
CA PHE A 67 -11.29 9.31 -17.42
C PHE A 67 -12.10 8.12 -17.97
N ALA A 68 -13.40 8.07 -17.71
CA ALA A 68 -14.28 6.96 -18.05
C ALA A 68 -15.47 7.35 -18.94
N GLU A 69 -15.49 8.56 -19.52
CA GLU A 69 -16.47 8.90 -20.56
C GLU A 69 -16.29 7.94 -21.74
N GLY A 70 -17.05 6.87 -21.75
CA GLY A 70 -17.05 5.81 -22.75
C GLY A 70 -16.78 4.39 -22.25
N TYR A 71 -16.35 4.21 -20.99
CA TYR A 71 -16.05 2.88 -20.43
C TYR A 71 -16.87 2.47 -19.21
N VAL A 72 -17.63 3.38 -18.60
CA VAL A 72 -18.42 3.07 -17.41
C VAL A 72 -19.86 2.78 -17.85
N GLU A 73 -20.15 1.52 -18.15
CA GLU A 73 -21.52 1.01 -18.09
C GLU A 73 -22.13 1.31 -16.70
N LYS A 74 -23.47 1.37 -16.61
CA LYS A 74 -24.20 1.69 -15.37
C LYS A 74 -23.73 0.92 -14.11
N ASN A 75 -23.05 -0.22 -14.28
CA ASN A 75 -22.51 -1.10 -13.25
C ASN A 75 -21.00 -0.92 -13.03
N GLY A 76 -20.32 -0.03 -13.73
CA GLY A 76 -18.87 0.12 -13.62
C GLY A 76 -18.43 0.92 -12.40
N SER A 77 -19.26 1.83 -11.88
CA SER A 77 -18.97 2.55 -10.64
C SER A 77 -18.95 1.63 -9.43
N ASP A 78 -19.88 0.68 -9.36
CA ASP A 78 -19.99 -0.26 -8.25
C ASP A 78 -18.78 -1.22 -8.21
N LEU A 79 -18.30 -1.61 -9.39
CA LEU A 79 -17.12 -2.46 -9.53
C LEU A 79 -15.83 -1.76 -9.06
N LEU A 80 -15.68 -0.48 -9.42
CA LEU A 80 -14.53 0.33 -8.99
C LEU A 80 -14.57 0.61 -7.48
N GLU A 81 -15.75 0.93 -6.95
CA GLU A 81 -15.95 1.13 -5.53
C GLU A 81 -15.61 -0.13 -4.75
N LEU A 82 -16.10 -1.30 -5.19
CA LEU A 82 -15.80 -2.59 -4.61
C LEU A 82 -14.28 -2.85 -4.61
N ALA A 83 -13.62 -2.68 -5.74
CA ALA A 83 -12.18 -2.90 -5.85
C ALA A 83 -11.39 -1.98 -4.89
N ILE A 84 -11.78 -0.70 -4.79
CA ILE A 84 -11.15 0.25 -3.86
C ILE A 84 -11.37 -0.17 -2.40
N ARG A 85 -12.58 -0.59 -2.01
CA ARG A 85 -12.85 -1.05 -0.63
C ARG A 85 -12.15 -2.36 -0.28
N GLN A 86 -11.77 -3.18 -1.27
CA GLN A 86 -11.14 -4.49 -1.08
C GLN A 86 -9.61 -4.45 -1.17
N HIS A 87 -8.98 -3.38 -1.68
CA HIS A 87 -7.56 -3.44 -2.05
C HIS A 87 -6.61 -3.62 -0.86
N ASN A 88 -6.94 -3.08 0.32
CA ASN A 88 -6.12 -3.20 1.53
C ASN A 88 -6.56 -4.32 2.48
N LYS A 89 -7.63 -5.06 2.16
CA LYS A 89 -8.09 -6.17 3.00
C LYS A 89 -7.10 -7.34 2.91
N PHE A 90 -6.89 -8.06 4.01
CA PHE A 90 -6.02 -9.24 4.02
C PHE A 90 -6.48 -10.30 3.00
N ARG A 91 -7.79 -10.49 2.87
CA ARG A 91 -8.43 -11.29 1.79
C ARG A 91 -9.59 -10.51 1.21
N ILE A 92 -9.81 -10.68 -0.09
CA ILE A 92 -11.02 -10.15 -0.75
C ILE A 92 -12.25 -10.91 -0.25
N ALA A 93 -13.41 -10.29 -0.33
CA ALA A 93 -14.67 -10.88 0.08
C ALA A 93 -14.98 -12.17 -0.70
N ASP A 94 -15.64 -13.11 -0.03
CA ASP A 94 -16.14 -14.33 -0.67
C ASP A 94 -17.38 -14.03 -1.55
N GLY A 95 -17.61 -14.90 -2.54
CA GLY A 95 -18.81 -14.82 -3.39
C GLY A 95 -18.78 -13.76 -4.49
N LEU A 96 -17.64 -13.13 -4.75
CA LEU A 96 -17.46 -12.22 -5.85
C LEU A 96 -17.58 -12.94 -7.20
N SER A 97 -18.13 -12.26 -8.22
CA SER A 97 -18.04 -12.73 -9.59
C SER A 97 -16.58 -12.72 -10.08
N LYS A 98 -16.26 -13.52 -11.11
CA LYS A 98 -14.90 -13.54 -11.70
C LYS A 98 -14.40 -12.17 -12.14
N ARG A 99 -15.31 -11.29 -12.60
CA ARG A 99 -14.97 -9.92 -13.01
C ARG A 99 -14.63 -9.05 -11.80
N GLU A 100 -15.41 -9.12 -10.74
CA GLU A 100 -15.15 -8.39 -9.48
C GLU A 100 -13.84 -8.85 -8.83
N GLU A 101 -13.64 -10.15 -8.74
CA GLU A 101 -12.40 -10.74 -8.23
C GLU A 101 -11.18 -10.26 -9.05
N MET A 102 -11.28 -10.25 -10.38
CA MET A 102 -10.22 -9.78 -11.26
C MET A 102 -9.86 -8.31 -10.97
N PHE A 103 -10.85 -7.42 -10.87
CA PHE A 103 -10.60 -6.00 -10.59
C PHE A 103 -10.02 -5.77 -9.19
N CYS A 104 -10.52 -6.47 -8.19
CA CYS A 104 -9.97 -6.44 -6.84
C CYS A 104 -8.50 -6.88 -6.84
N ASN A 105 -8.17 -7.98 -7.50
CA ASN A 105 -6.81 -8.51 -7.55
C ASN A 105 -5.85 -7.60 -8.34
N ILE A 106 -6.31 -6.99 -9.46
CA ILE A 106 -5.48 -6.02 -10.21
C ILE A 106 -5.10 -4.85 -9.30
N LEU A 107 -6.07 -4.27 -8.57
CA LEU A 107 -5.80 -3.13 -7.71
C LEU A 107 -4.94 -3.51 -6.50
N ARG A 108 -5.16 -4.69 -5.93
CA ARG A 108 -4.32 -5.25 -4.84
C ARG A 108 -2.87 -5.45 -5.26
N ASP A 109 -2.66 -6.03 -6.44
CA ASP A 109 -1.30 -6.21 -6.97
C ASP A 109 -0.62 -4.85 -7.20
N ALA A 110 -1.33 -3.89 -7.78
CA ALA A 110 -0.81 -2.56 -8.02
C ALA A 110 -0.43 -1.83 -6.71
N ASP A 111 -1.27 -1.91 -5.69
CA ASP A 111 -1.02 -1.34 -4.36
C ASP A 111 0.22 -1.97 -3.71
N LYS A 112 0.34 -3.30 -3.73
CA LYS A 112 1.51 -4.00 -3.17
C LYS A 112 2.81 -3.63 -3.89
N ILE A 113 2.77 -3.45 -5.20
CA ILE A 113 3.94 -3.00 -5.98
C ILE A 113 4.30 -1.56 -5.61
N ASP A 114 3.31 -0.68 -5.43
CA ASP A 114 3.57 0.70 -5.03
C ASP A 114 4.13 0.80 -3.61
N ILE A 115 3.69 -0.05 -2.68
CA ILE A 115 4.27 -0.15 -1.32
C ILE A 115 5.78 -0.41 -1.38
N LEU A 116 6.26 -1.29 -2.27
CA LEU A 116 7.70 -1.54 -2.43
C LEU A 116 8.44 -0.26 -2.85
N LYS A 117 7.86 0.51 -3.78
CA LYS A 117 8.41 1.79 -4.23
C LYS A 117 8.44 2.81 -3.10
N VAL A 118 7.35 2.96 -2.36
CA VAL A 118 7.24 3.88 -1.22
C VAL A 118 8.32 3.61 -0.18
N ASN A 119 8.61 2.33 0.12
CA ASN A 119 9.66 1.94 1.07
C ASN A 119 11.09 2.28 0.61
N VAL A 120 11.28 2.62 -0.66
CA VAL A 120 12.57 3.06 -1.20
C VAL A 120 12.65 4.57 -1.36
N ASP A 121 11.56 5.20 -1.78
CA ASP A 121 11.52 6.62 -2.13
C ASP A 121 11.25 7.52 -0.91
N VAL A 122 10.68 6.97 0.17
CA VAL A 122 10.38 7.70 1.40
C VAL A 122 11.31 7.23 2.52
N PRO A 123 11.86 8.13 3.36
CA PRO A 123 12.68 7.74 4.49
C PRO A 123 11.96 6.74 5.41
N LEU A 124 12.63 5.65 5.77
CA LEU A 124 12.07 4.60 6.62
C LEU A 124 11.62 5.14 7.98
N GLU A 125 12.31 6.14 8.50
CA GLU A 125 11.97 6.85 9.73
C GLU A 125 10.57 7.46 9.65
N THR A 126 10.21 8.00 8.49
CA THR A 126 8.87 8.55 8.24
C THR A 126 7.81 7.47 8.10
N ILE A 127 8.14 6.36 7.41
CA ILE A 127 7.20 5.26 7.18
C ILE A 127 6.87 4.56 8.49
N TYR A 128 7.90 4.26 9.30
CA TYR A 128 7.76 3.42 10.49
C TYR A 128 7.69 4.20 11.80
N ASN A 129 7.78 5.54 11.73
CA ASN A 129 7.81 6.42 12.90
C ASN A 129 8.85 5.96 13.94
N ALA A 130 10.08 5.74 13.50
CA ALA A 130 11.19 5.25 14.28
C ALA A 130 12.47 6.01 13.91
N THR A 131 13.45 6.04 14.79
CA THR A 131 14.74 6.64 14.52
C THR A 131 15.62 5.74 13.64
N THR A 132 16.61 6.31 12.96
CA THR A 132 17.60 5.55 12.19
C THR A 132 18.29 4.50 13.06
N GLU A 133 18.61 4.85 14.31
CA GLU A 133 19.26 3.96 15.28
C GLU A 133 18.36 2.76 15.62
N GLU A 134 17.09 2.99 15.93
CA GLU A 134 16.12 1.94 16.19
C GLU A 134 15.96 1.00 14.99
N ILE A 135 15.86 1.56 13.79
CA ILE A 135 15.71 0.78 12.55
C ILE A 135 16.94 -0.10 12.34
N ARG A 136 18.17 0.46 12.43
CA ARG A 136 19.42 -0.25 12.16
C ARG A 136 19.77 -1.30 13.18
N ASN A 137 19.41 -1.09 14.45
CA ASN A 137 19.64 -2.02 15.55
C ASN A 137 18.51 -3.03 15.77
N SER A 138 17.48 -2.99 14.93
CA SER A 138 16.31 -3.86 15.01
C SER A 138 16.65 -5.30 14.62
N VAL A 139 16.04 -6.27 15.30
CA VAL A 139 16.22 -7.72 15.07
C VAL A 139 14.99 -8.29 14.39
N ILE A 140 15.18 -9.13 13.38
CA ILE A 140 14.09 -9.83 12.74
C ILE A 140 13.58 -10.94 13.66
N THR A 141 12.29 -10.91 13.97
CA THR A 141 11.59 -11.95 14.73
C THR A 141 11.61 -13.29 13.97
N ASP A 142 11.87 -14.39 14.66
CA ASP A 142 12.02 -15.69 14.00
C ASP A 142 10.74 -16.14 13.30
N GLU A 143 9.56 -15.93 13.89
CA GLU A 143 8.26 -16.24 13.29
C GLU A 143 8.00 -15.44 12.00
N VAL A 144 8.53 -14.20 11.92
CA VAL A 144 8.47 -13.38 10.71
C VAL A 144 9.33 -13.98 9.60
N LEU A 145 10.52 -14.45 9.96
CA LEU A 145 11.43 -15.08 9.01
C LEU A 145 10.90 -16.43 8.51
N GLU A 146 10.28 -17.22 9.39
CA GLU A 146 9.60 -18.47 9.03
C GLU A 146 8.47 -18.23 8.02
N CYS A 147 7.58 -17.25 8.27
CA CYS A 147 6.53 -16.86 7.33
C CYS A 147 7.11 -16.45 5.98
N PHE A 148 8.20 -15.69 5.99
CA PHE A 148 8.84 -15.22 4.76
C PHE A 148 9.35 -16.41 3.92
N TYR A 149 10.07 -17.35 4.51
CA TYR A 149 10.56 -18.53 3.79
C TYR A 149 9.48 -19.53 3.42
N ALA A 150 8.34 -19.51 4.12
CA ALA A 150 7.13 -20.23 3.73
C ALA A 150 6.39 -19.59 2.54
N LYS A 151 6.90 -18.48 1.98
CA LYS A 151 6.23 -17.68 0.92
C LYS A 151 4.85 -17.17 1.36
N GLN A 152 4.74 -16.76 2.60
CA GLN A 152 3.51 -16.20 3.17
C GLN A 152 3.71 -14.74 3.51
N THR A 153 2.66 -13.94 3.34
CA THR A 153 2.66 -12.57 3.85
C THR A 153 2.69 -12.57 5.37
N VAL A 154 3.59 -11.77 5.92
CA VAL A 154 3.77 -11.65 7.37
C VAL A 154 2.57 -10.95 7.99
N LEU A 155 1.88 -11.64 8.89
CA LEU A 155 0.77 -11.07 9.65
C LEU A 155 1.25 -9.96 10.58
N ARG A 156 0.42 -8.91 10.71
CA ARG A 156 0.72 -7.77 11.59
C ARG A 156 0.96 -8.21 13.05
N SER A 157 0.23 -9.21 13.53
CA SER A 157 0.36 -9.74 14.89
C SER A 157 1.70 -10.40 15.21
N LEU A 158 2.45 -10.83 14.18
CA LEU A 158 3.77 -11.45 14.35
C LEU A 158 4.89 -10.41 14.44
N LYS A 159 4.65 -9.17 13.99
CA LYS A 159 5.65 -8.12 13.93
C LYS A 159 5.88 -7.54 15.32
N LYS A 160 7.08 -7.71 15.87
CA LYS A 160 7.48 -7.26 17.20
C LYS A 160 8.55 -6.16 17.14
N SER A 161 9.15 -5.94 15.97
CA SER A 161 10.24 -5.01 15.76
C SER A 161 9.99 -4.10 14.54
N VAL A 162 10.78 -3.04 14.41
CA VAL A 162 10.66 -2.13 13.26
C VAL A 162 11.03 -2.85 11.96
N VAL A 163 12.13 -3.64 11.97
CA VAL A 163 12.59 -4.36 10.79
C VAL A 163 11.60 -5.46 10.34
N ASP A 164 10.77 -5.98 11.24
CA ASP A 164 9.71 -6.92 10.88
C ASP A 164 8.68 -6.30 9.92
N ASN A 165 8.48 -4.98 10.01
CA ASN A 165 7.61 -4.28 9.06
C ASN A 165 8.23 -4.21 7.67
N ILE A 166 9.55 -4.01 7.59
CA ILE A 166 10.29 -4.02 6.30
C ILE A 166 10.18 -5.39 5.66
N VAL A 167 10.45 -6.47 6.42
CA VAL A 167 10.31 -7.85 5.95
C VAL A 167 8.86 -8.15 5.54
N GLY A 168 7.90 -7.64 6.31
CA GLY A 168 6.47 -7.77 6.00
C GLY A 168 6.09 -7.10 4.68
N HIS A 169 6.65 -5.92 4.38
CA HIS A 169 6.40 -5.29 3.08
C HIS A 169 7.08 -6.04 1.93
N ILE A 170 8.30 -6.55 2.13
CA ILE A 170 8.95 -7.41 1.12
C ILE A 170 8.11 -8.67 0.86
N SER A 171 7.52 -9.27 1.89
CA SER A 171 6.72 -10.50 1.77
C SER A 171 5.43 -10.33 0.94
N LEU A 172 4.99 -9.10 0.66
CA LEU A 172 3.83 -8.82 -0.18
C LEU A 172 3.99 -9.38 -1.60
N ILE A 173 5.21 -9.59 -2.09
CA ILE A 173 5.46 -10.20 -3.40
C ILE A 173 4.90 -11.62 -3.53
N PHE A 174 4.74 -12.33 -2.41
CA PHE A 174 4.21 -13.70 -2.40
C PHE A 174 2.69 -13.76 -2.58
N GLU A 175 2.00 -12.64 -2.41
CA GLU A 175 0.55 -12.52 -2.62
C GLU A 175 0.17 -11.94 -3.99
N LEU A 176 1.13 -11.63 -4.84
CA LEU A 176 0.83 -11.14 -6.18
C LEU A 176 0.17 -12.24 -7.00
N VAL A 177 -1.00 -11.91 -7.54
CA VAL A 177 -1.87 -12.88 -8.23
C VAL A 177 -1.46 -13.08 -9.68
N TYR A 178 -1.00 -12.02 -10.34
CA TYR A 178 -0.72 -12.06 -11.77
C TYR A 178 0.78 -12.19 -12.07
N PRO A 179 1.18 -13.08 -13.00
CA PRO A 179 2.59 -13.20 -13.41
C PRO A 179 3.19 -11.88 -13.90
N VAL A 180 2.38 -11.04 -14.57
CA VAL A 180 2.82 -9.71 -15.00
C VAL A 180 3.21 -8.81 -13.82
N SER A 181 2.57 -8.95 -12.68
CA SER A 181 2.89 -8.21 -11.46
C SER A 181 4.28 -8.59 -10.93
N LEU A 182 4.62 -9.88 -10.93
CA LEU A 182 5.97 -10.35 -10.57
C LEU A 182 7.03 -9.84 -11.53
N LYS A 183 6.72 -9.82 -12.84
CA LYS A 183 7.60 -9.25 -13.85
C LYS A 183 7.86 -7.77 -13.59
N ILE A 184 6.83 -6.98 -13.28
CA ILE A 184 6.95 -5.56 -12.94
C ILE A 184 7.82 -5.37 -11.70
N VAL A 185 7.63 -6.16 -10.63
CA VAL A 185 8.48 -6.12 -9.42
C VAL A 185 9.95 -6.33 -9.76
N LYS A 186 10.24 -7.32 -10.62
CA LYS A 186 11.60 -7.61 -11.07
C LYS A 186 12.20 -6.46 -11.88
N GLU A 187 11.44 -5.90 -12.83
CA GLU A 187 11.87 -4.81 -13.72
C GLU A 187 12.10 -3.51 -12.93
N GLN A 188 11.23 -3.17 -11.99
CA GLN A 188 11.37 -1.97 -11.17
C GLN A 188 12.50 -2.08 -10.14
N GLY A 189 12.79 -3.27 -9.64
CA GLY A 189 13.90 -3.56 -8.75
C GLY A 189 13.80 -2.99 -7.34
N TYR A 190 12.64 -2.42 -6.93
CA TYR A 190 12.48 -1.86 -5.58
C TYR A 190 12.62 -2.91 -4.47
N VAL A 191 12.12 -4.12 -4.70
CA VAL A 191 12.27 -5.24 -3.75
C VAL A 191 13.75 -5.51 -3.44
N TYR A 192 14.61 -5.40 -4.44
CA TYR A 192 16.05 -5.60 -4.27
C TYR A 192 16.71 -4.50 -3.47
N LYS A 193 16.28 -3.24 -3.67
CA LYS A 193 16.75 -2.11 -2.88
C LYS A 193 16.33 -2.23 -1.41
N MET A 194 15.14 -2.76 -1.14
CA MET A 194 14.70 -3.06 0.22
C MET A 194 15.51 -4.19 0.85
N LEU A 195 15.88 -5.22 0.07
CA LEU A 195 16.72 -6.33 0.52
C LEU A 195 18.20 -5.93 0.73
N ASP A 196 18.63 -4.81 0.16
CA ASP A 196 19.95 -4.20 0.44
C ASP A 196 19.94 -3.35 1.73
N PHE A 197 19.02 -3.65 2.64
CA PHE A 197 18.85 -2.98 3.94
C PHE A 197 20.15 -2.92 4.73
N LYS A 198 20.42 -1.75 5.30
CA LYS A 198 21.64 -1.53 6.11
C LYS A 198 21.31 -1.66 7.59
N SER A 199 21.77 -2.73 8.19
CA SER A 199 21.71 -2.97 9.63
C SER A 199 23.07 -2.83 10.27
N ASP A 200 23.11 -2.38 11.52
CA ASP A 200 24.32 -2.38 12.35
C ASP A 200 24.50 -3.72 13.09
N ARG A 201 23.56 -4.65 12.91
CA ARG A 201 23.56 -5.99 13.49
C ARG A 201 23.98 -7.04 12.47
N PRO A 202 25.08 -7.80 12.75
CA PRO A 202 25.55 -8.85 11.83
C PRO A 202 24.53 -9.95 11.53
N ASP A 203 23.75 -10.37 12.54
CA ASP A 203 22.70 -11.37 12.40
C ASP A 203 21.56 -10.93 11.45
N THR A 204 21.15 -9.66 11.55
CA THR A 204 20.16 -9.08 10.64
C THR A 204 20.73 -8.95 9.22
N VAL A 205 21.98 -8.55 9.06
CA VAL A 205 22.64 -8.49 7.73
C VAL A 205 22.65 -9.87 7.07
N GLU A 206 23.02 -10.93 7.81
CA GLU A 206 23.04 -12.29 7.29
C GLU A 206 21.63 -12.76 6.88
N LYS A 207 20.61 -12.49 7.70
CA LYS A 207 19.20 -12.81 7.41
C LYS A 207 18.75 -12.11 6.11
N PHE A 208 19.06 -10.82 5.91
CA PHE A 208 18.75 -10.11 4.66
C PHE A 208 19.46 -10.69 3.44
N ALA A 209 20.73 -11.07 3.58
CA ALA A 209 21.47 -11.74 2.50
C ALA A 209 20.83 -13.10 2.13
N GLY A 210 20.33 -13.86 3.11
CA GLY A 210 19.57 -15.08 2.89
C GLY A 210 18.25 -14.84 2.17
N MET A 211 17.48 -13.85 2.62
CA MET A 211 16.21 -13.45 1.99
C MET A 211 16.42 -12.97 0.55
N ARG A 212 17.53 -12.25 0.27
CA ARG A 212 17.89 -11.82 -1.08
C ARG A 212 18.01 -13.01 -2.03
N LYS A 213 18.81 -14.01 -1.65
CA LYS A 213 18.99 -15.24 -2.45
C LYS A 213 17.68 -16.00 -2.66
N PHE A 214 16.79 -15.97 -1.66
CA PHE A 214 15.50 -16.62 -1.73
C PHE A 214 14.56 -15.91 -2.72
N VAL A 215 14.50 -14.57 -2.66
CA VAL A 215 13.69 -13.76 -3.59
C VAL A 215 14.21 -13.86 -5.03
N ASP A 216 15.53 -13.89 -5.24
CA ASP A 216 16.12 -14.09 -6.56
C ASP A 216 15.59 -15.38 -7.19
N LYS A 217 15.67 -16.50 -6.46
CA LYS A 217 15.13 -17.80 -6.93
C LYS A 217 13.62 -17.79 -7.15
N PHE A 218 12.87 -17.10 -6.29
CA PHE A 218 11.42 -16.98 -6.41
C PHE A 218 11.03 -16.23 -7.69
N LEU A 219 11.67 -15.11 -7.97
CA LEU A 219 11.38 -14.28 -9.13
C LEU A 219 11.94 -14.85 -10.46
N GLU A 220 12.96 -15.74 -10.40
CA GLU A 220 13.45 -16.46 -11.57
C GLU A 220 12.55 -17.62 -11.98
N GLY A 221 11.84 -18.21 -11.04
CA GLY A 221 10.96 -19.36 -11.26
C GLY A 221 9.52 -19.02 -11.65
N ASN A 222 9.18 -17.74 -11.70
CA ASN A 222 7.85 -17.21 -12.06
C ASN A 222 7.97 -16.20 -13.20
#